data_97aab10ae3e446e1ef56f3815cebaf9d
#
_entry.id   97aab10ae3e446e1ef56f3815cebaf9d
#
_cell.length_a   1.000
_cell.length_b   1.000
_cell.length_c   1.000
_cell.angle_alpha   90.00
_cell.angle_beta   90.00
_cell.angle_gamma   90.00
#
_symmetry.space_group_name_H-M   'P 1'
#
loop_
_entity.id
_entity.type
_entity.pdbx_description
1 polymer ?
#
loop_
_entity_poly.entity_id
_entity_poly.type
_entity_poly.pdbx_seq_one_letter_code
_entity_poly.pdbx_strand_id
1 'polypeptide(L)'
;YEEYTGEQAGTSSEADSSGSESMMERYKTLLEINPDVVGWISVPNTAIDYPVVQADDNDYYLNRDFYGKPSRAGAIFMDYRSDARGRDRHIILYGHHMRNGTMFKELEKYKSEDFFSQNNVIVFNTLFNEMKWEVFSVYVTETNFPYTQIYFASDEEYVSFLKKIRERSMYQKDIKLTQKDQILTLSTCTYEYDDARLVIHAKRVQ
;
A
#
# COMPACT_ATOMS: atom_id res chain seq x y z
N TYR A 1 54.99 12.25 -31.05
CA TYR A 1 54.50 12.84 -29.80
C TYR A 1 52.99 12.94 -29.95
N GLU A 2 52.29 11.95 -29.49
CA GLU A 2 50.84 11.80 -29.70
C GLU A 2 50.09 12.23 -28.46
N GLU A 3 49.13 13.13 -28.67
CA GLU A 3 48.15 13.57 -27.72
C GLU A 3 47.11 12.45 -27.50
N TYR A 4 46.84 12.12 -26.26
CA TYR A 4 45.74 11.24 -25.87
C TYR A 4 44.61 12.11 -25.31
N THR A 5 43.56 12.32 -26.10
CA THR A 5 42.31 12.93 -25.67
C THR A 5 41.39 11.84 -25.08
N GLY A 6 41.19 11.90 -23.77
CA GLY A 6 40.21 11.07 -23.11
C GLY A 6 38.81 11.66 -23.17
N GLU A 7 37.93 11.02 -23.88
CA GLU A 7 36.50 11.30 -23.80
C GLU A 7 35.93 10.63 -22.54
N GLN A 8 35.37 11.46 -21.68
CA GLN A 8 34.54 10.97 -20.54
C GLN A 8 33.11 10.81 -21.04
N ALA A 9 32.62 9.58 -21.00
CA ALA A 9 31.22 9.28 -21.16
C ALA A 9 30.51 9.56 -19.84
N GLY A 10 29.81 10.67 -19.78
CA GLY A 10 28.81 10.94 -18.76
C GLY A 10 27.43 10.61 -19.32
N THR A 11 26.80 9.57 -18.84
CA THR A 11 25.34 9.37 -19.00
C THR A 11 24.82 8.40 -17.95
N SER A 12 24.06 8.89 -17.00
CA SER A 12 22.91 8.18 -16.39
C SER A 12 22.42 8.89 -15.14
N SER A 13 21.71 10.00 -15.27
CA SER A 13 20.90 10.56 -14.16
C SER A 13 19.64 11.33 -14.61
N GLU A 14 19.37 11.41 -15.92
CA GLU A 14 18.23 12.21 -16.43
C GLU A 14 16.91 11.42 -16.56
N ALA A 15 16.93 10.10 -16.55
CA ALA A 15 15.71 9.30 -16.74
C ALA A 15 14.80 9.20 -15.50
N ASP A 16 15.38 9.35 -14.30
CA ASP A 16 14.63 9.18 -13.04
C ASP A 16 13.91 10.48 -12.60
N SER A 17 14.45 11.64 -12.95
CA SER A 17 13.84 12.94 -12.62
C SER A 17 12.60 13.25 -13.47
N SER A 18 12.60 12.89 -14.75
CA SER A 18 11.47 13.16 -15.66
C SER A 18 10.23 12.31 -15.32
N GLY A 19 10.41 11.08 -14.86
CA GLY A 19 9.33 10.21 -14.39
C GLY A 19 8.67 10.73 -13.11
N SER A 20 9.46 11.21 -12.17
CA SER A 20 9.00 11.78 -10.90
C SER A 20 8.20 13.07 -11.08
N GLU A 21 8.65 13.97 -11.95
CA GLU A 21 7.93 15.21 -12.27
C GLU A 21 6.58 14.92 -12.96
N SER A 22 6.54 13.95 -13.87
CA SER A 22 5.31 13.51 -14.55
C SER A 22 4.29 12.92 -13.58
N MET A 23 4.72 12.15 -12.58
CA MET A 23 3.82 11.59 -11.57
C MET A 23 3.23 12.66 -10.66
N MET A 24 4.05 13.58 -10.15
CA MET A 24 3.55 14.71 -9.32
C MET A 24 2.56 15.59 -10.10
N GLU A 25 2.77 15.84 -11.38
CA GLU A 25 1.84 16.62 -12.20
C GLU A 25 0.46 15.97 -12.30
N ARG A 26 0.37 14.63 -12.37
CA ARG A 26 -0.92 13.89 -12.35
C ARG A 26 -1.74 14.15 -11.08
N TYR A 27 -1.07 14.39 -9.95
CA TYR A 27 -1.72 14.61 -8.66
C TYR A 27 -1.83 16.07 -8.26
N LYS A 28 -1.37 17.01 -9.12
CA LYS A 28 -1.33 18.44 -8.82
C LYS A 28 -2.67 19.01 -8.36
N THR A 29 -3.75 18.74 -9.10
CA THR A 29 -5.09 19.21 -8.74
C THR A 29 -5.55 18.63 -7.39
N LEU A 30 -5.21 17.38 -7.08
CA LEU A 30 -5.54 16.79 -5.79
C LEU A 30 -4.74 17.41 -4.65
N LEU A 31 -3.46 17.71 -4.88
CA LEU A 31 -2.59 18.39 -3.92
C LEU A 31 -3.04 19.84 -3.64
N GLU A 32 -3.59 20.53 -4.64
CA GLU A 32 -4.20 21.85 -4.45
C GLU A 32 -5.46 21.80 -3.55
N ILE A 33 -6.20 20.68 -3.57
CA ILE A 33 -7.38 20.46 -2.74
C ILE A 33 -6.99 19.96 -1.34
N ASN A 34 -6.08 19.00 -1.28
CA ASN A 34 -5.59 18.41 -0.04
C ASN A 34 -4.09 18.10 -0.13
N PRO A 35 -3.23 18.86 0.58
CA PRO A 35 -1.77 18.66 0.57
C PRO A 35 -1.33 17.33 1.21
N ASP A 36 -2.21 16.66 1.96
CA ASP A 36 -1.93 15.38 2.62
C ASP A 36 -2.02 14.18 1.66
N VAL A 37 -2.31 14.41 0.36
CA VAL A 37 -2.30 13.34 -0.66
C VAL A 37 -0.90 12.75 -0.79
N VAL A 38 -0.83 11.42 -0.67
CA VAL A 38 0.42 10.66 -0.81
C VAL A 38 0.38 9.66 -1.97
N GLY A 39 -0.80 9.43 -2.57
CA GLY A 39 -0.93 8.50 -3.69
C GLY A 39 -2.36 8.16 -4.06
N TRP A 40 -2.49 7.07 -4.81
CA TRP A 40 -3.76 6.53 -5.30
C TRP A 40 -3.77 5.02 -5.26
N ILE A 41 -4.86 4.42 -4.74
CA ILE A 41 -5.06 2.98 -4.74
C ILE A 41 -6.19 2.59 -5.68
N SER A 42 -5.97 1.53 -6.48
CA SER A 42 -6.98 0.88 -7.29
C SER A 42 -6.88 -0.64 -7.16
N VAL A 43 -8.02 -1.29 -6.92
CA VAL A 43 -8.12 -2.74 -6.84
C VAL A 43 -9.01 -3.22 -7.98
N PRO A 44 -8.45 -3.90 -9.01
CA PRO A 44 -9.21 -4.35 -10.16
C PRO A 44 -10.43 -5.20 -9.79
N ASN A 45 -11.51 -5.07 -10.56
CA ASN A 45 -12.80 -5.77 -10.36
C ASN A 45 -13.48 -5.47 -9.02
N THR A 46 -13.15 -4.32 -8.43
CA THR A 46 -13.82 -3.73 -7.26
C THR A 46 -14.11 -2.25 -7.50
N ALA A 47 -14.92 -1.64 -6.63
CA ALA A 47 -15.13 -0.19 -6.61
C ALA A 47 -14.03 0.56 -5.83
N ILE A 48 -12.95 -0.12 -5.42
CA ILE A 48 -11.82 0.53 -4.72
C ILE A 48 -10.96 1.25 -5.75
N ASP A 49 -11.13 2.57 -5.80
CA ASP A 49 -10.40 3.50 -6.66
C ASP A 49 -10.40 4.88 -6.00
N TYR A 50 -9.41 5.11 -5.12
CA TYR A 50 -9.40 6.23 -4.19
C TYR A 50 -8.06 6.93 -4.08
N PRO A 51 -8.05 8.26 -3.84
CA PRO A 51 -6.87 8.94 -3.34
C PRO A 51 -6.49 8.39 -1.96
N VAL A 52 -5.20 8.36 -1.69
CA VAL A 52 -4.64 7.99 -0.39
C VAL A 52 -4.04 9.23 0.23
N VAL A 53 -4.41 9.49 1.49
CA VAL A 53 -3.92 10.61 2.28
C VAL A 53 -3.08 10.11 3.46
N GLN A 54 -2.30 11.00 4.07
CA GLN A 54 -1.52 10.70 5.28
C GLN A 54 -1.53 11.92 6.20
N ALA A 55 -1.82 11.72 7.48
CA ALA A 55 -1.74 12.75 8.52
C ALA A 55 -0.60 12.42 9.51
N ASP A 56 -0.45 13.23 10.55
CA ASP A 56 0.53 13.02 11.63
C ASP A 56 0.16 11.89 12.60
N ASP A 57 -1.06 11.35 12.48
CA ASP A 57 -1.56 10.22 13.26
C ASP A 57 -2.51 9.33 12.42
N ASN A 58 -2.94 8.19 12.98
CA ASN A 58 -3.88 7.27 12.33
C ASN A 58 -5.36 7.56 12.68
N ASP A 59 -5.66 8.60 13.44
CA ASP A 59 -7.02 8.92 13.91
C ASP A 59 -7.68 10.02 13.05
N TYR A 60 -6.90 10.94 12.50
CA TYR A 60 -7.40 12.11 11.78
C TYR A 60 -8.33 11.71 10.61
N TYR A 61 -7.85 10.88 9.68
CA TYR A 61 -8.62 10.44 8.51
C TYR A 61 -9.56 9.26 8.78
N LEU A 62 -9.53 8.70 9.98
CA LEU A 62 -10.49 7.69 10.39
C LEU A 62 -11.92 8.26 10.44
N ASN A 63 -12.07 9.55 10.77
CA ASN A 63 -13.36 10.25 10.96
C ASN A 63 -13.49 11.51 10.09
N ARG A 64 -12.67 11.65 9.05
CA ARG A 64 -12.70 12.77 8.09
C ARG A 64 -12.57 12.25 6.67
N ASP A 65 -13.32 12.85 5.76
CA ASP A 65 -13.19 12.56 4.33
C ASP A 65 -11.93 13.18 3.73
N PHE A 66 -11.74 12.95 2.43
CA PHE A 66 -10.65 13.52 1.65
C PHE A 66 -10.52 15.05 1.77
N TYR A 67 -11.61 15.76 1.99
CA TYR A 67 -11.62 17.22 2.14
C TYR A 67 -11.39 17.68 3.59
N GLY A 68 -11.04 16.79 4.50
CA GLY A 68 -10.85 17.07 5.92
C GLY A 68 -12.15 17.34 6.69
N LYS A 69 -13.32 17.10 6.09
CA LYS A 69 -14.63 17.30 6.73
C LYS A 69 -15.02 16.07 7.55
N PRO A 70 -15.73 16.24 8.67
CA PRO A 70 -16.24 15.12 9.46
C PRO A 70 -17.05 14.15 8.60
N SER A 71 -16.68 12.89 8.62
CA SER A 71 -17.30 11.81 7.82
C SER A 71 -17.17 10.47 8.52
N ARG A 72 -18.27 9.71 8.61
CA ARG A 72 -18.22 8.33 9.12
C ARG A 72 -17.52 7.36 8.18
N ALA A 73 -17.40 7.70 6.91
CA ALA A 73 -16.70 6.89 5.93
C ALA A 73 -15.17 7.05 6.03
N GLY A 74 -14.71 8.15 6.63
CA GLY A 74 -13.31 8.49 6.65
C GLY A 74 -12.74 8.70 5.24
N ALA A 75 -11.44 8.54 5.12
CA ALA A 75 -10.71 8.45 3.86
C ALA A 75 -9.91 7.13 3.82
N ILE A 76 -9.33 6.79 2.67
CA ILE A 76 -8.26 5.79 2.61
C ILE A 76 -6.97 6.50 2.99
N PHE A 77 -6.27 6.00 4.01
CA PHE A 77 -5.07 6.67 4.51
C PHE A 77 -3.91 5.71 4.75
N MET A 78 -2.71 6.24 4.58
CA MET A 78 -1.46 5.56 4.88
C MET A 78 -1.11 5.71 6.36
N ASP A 79 -0.56 4.68 6.96
CA ASP A 79 -0.02 4.72 8.32
C ASP A 79 0.96 5.89 8.48
N TYR A 80 0.78 6.71 9.52
CA TYR A 80 1.57 7.93 9.74
C TYR A 80 3.07 7.68 9.87
N ARG A 81 3.48 6.46 10.22
CA ARG A 81 4.88 6.05 10.37
C ARG A 81 5.54 5.70 9.04
N SER A 82 4.74 5.49 7.98
CA SER A 82 5.25 5.10 6.65
C SER A 82 5.82 6.30 5.90
N ASP A 83 6.89 6.05 5.13
CA ASP A 83 7.43 7.03 4.19
C ASP A 83 6.48 7.22 2.99
N ALA A 84 5.94 8.42 2.84
CA ALA A 84 5.04 8.79 1.74
C ALA A 84 5.64 8.57 0.33
N ARG A 85 6.97 8.46 0.22
CA ARG A 85 7.65 8.10 -1.04
C ARG A 85 7.61 6.61 -1.35
N GLY A 86 7.08 5.78 -0.45
CA GLY A 86 6.95 4.34 -0.65
C GLY A 86 8.28 3.59 -0.61
N ARG A 87 9.25 4.04 0.21
CA ARG A 87 10.58 3.42 0.32
C ARG A 87 10.68 2.39 1.45
N ASP A 88 9.68 2.35 2.33
CA ASP A 88 9.66 1.40 3.43
C ASP A 88 9.48 -0.04 2.95
N ARG A 89 10.02 -0.99 3.73
CA ARG A 89 9.80 -2.42 3.48
C ARG A 89 8.34 -2.83 3.65
N HIS A 90 7.59 -2.11 4.51
CA HIS A 90 6.21 -2.39 4.82
C HIS A 90 5.39 -1.10 4.83
N ILE A 91 4.45 -1.00 3.90
CA ILE A 91 3.51 0.10 3.75
C ILE A 91 2.13 -0.40 4.18
N ILE A 92 1.39 0.39 4.96
CA ILE A 92 0.06 0.02 5.43
C ILE A 92 -0.94 1.08 5.01
N LEU A 93 -2.05 0.64 4.42
CA LEU A 93 -3.19 1.49 4.11
C LEU A 93 -4.41 1.00 4.91
N TYR A 94 -5.13 1.96 5.45
CA TYR A 94 -6.36 1.75 6.21
C TYR A 94 -7.56 2.32 5.47
N GLY A 95 -8.70 1.71 5.66
CA GLY A 95 -9.98 2.22 5.18
C GLY A 95 -11.14 1.54 5.90
N HIS A 96 -12.24 2.26 6.08
CA HIS A 96 -13.43 1.71 6.69
C HIS A 96 -14.12 0.65 5.83
N HIS A 97 -14.81 -0.26 6.50
CA HIS A 97 -15.72 -1.22 5.90
C HIS A 97 -17.15 -0.64 5.95
N MET A 98 -17.58 0.02 4.88
CA MET A 98 -18.86 0.71 4.85
C MET A 98 -19.99 -0.20 4.34
N ARG A 99 -21.14 -0.23 5.03
CA ARG A 99 -22.30 -1.05 4.63
C ARG A 99 -22.84 -0.72 3.23
N ASN A 100 -22.63 0.52 2.76
CA ASN A 100 -23.07 0.97 1.43
C ASN A 100 -22.14 0.54 0.28
N GLY A 101 -21.14 -0.29 0.56
CA GLY A 101 -20.22 -0.82 -0.47
C GLY A 101 -18.98 0.03 -0.73
N THR A 102 -18.83 1.20 -0.09
CA THR A 102 -17.72 2.11 -0.32
C THR A 102 -16.51 1.79 0.57
N MET A 103 -15.43 2.53 0.36
CA MET A 103 -14.14 2.42 1.04
C MET A 103 -13.53 1.03 0.85
N PHE A 104 -13.06 0.35 1.88
CA PHE A 104 -12.47 -0.98 1.79
C PHE A 104 -13.48 -2.14 1.95
N LYS A 105 -14.78 -1.86 1.84
CA LYS A 105 -15.82 -2.92 1.92
C LYS A 105 -15.58 -4.05 0.93
N GLU A 106 -15.23 -3.73 -0.31
CA GLU A 106 -15.08 -4.75 -1.35
C GLU A 106 -13.80 -5.59 -1.24
N LEU A 107 -12.91 -5.29 -0.29
CA LEU A 107 -11.84 -6.23 0.08
C LEU A 107 -12.38 -7.59 0.57
N GLU A 108 -13.64 -7.64 1.03
CA GLU A 108 -14.29 -8.91 1.37
C GLU A 108 -14.37 -9.91 0.21
N LYS A 109 -14.30 -9.45 -1.04
CA LYS A 109 -14.23 -10.33 -2.21
C LYS A 109 -13.03 -11.28 -2.16
N TYR A 110 -11.93 -10.86 -1.52
CA TYR A 110 -10.74 -11.71 -1.32
C TYR A 110 -10.95 -12.89 -0.36
N LYS A 111 -12.08 -12.95 0.35
CA LYS A 111 -12.50 -14.14 1.10
C LYS A 111 -12.95 -15.29 0.19
N SER A 112 -13.13 -15.05 -1.11
CA SER A 112 -13.33 -16.07 -2.14
C SER A 112 -11.99 -16.47 -2.74
N GLU A 113 -11.70 -17.77 -2.78
CA GLU A 113 -10.47 -18.31 -3.40
C GLU A 113 -10.41 -18.00 -4.89
N ASP A 114 -11.55 -18.06 -5.58
CA ASP A 114 -11.65 -17.69 -7.00
C ASP A 114 -11.27 -16.23 -7.22
N PHE A 115 -11.78 -15.32 -6.38
CA PHE A 115 -11.42 -13.90 -6.50
C PHE A 115 -9.95 -13.67 -6.19
N PHE A 116 -9.42 -14.28 -5.12
CA PHE A 116 -8.02 -14.20 -4.74
C PHE A 116 -7.08 -14.67 -5.85
N SER A 117 -7.43 -15.77 -6.53
CA SER A 117 -6.60 -16.34 -7.59
C SER A 117 -6.64 -15.52 -8.89
N GLN A 118 -7.80 -14.96 -9.24
CA GLN A 118 -8.02 -14.25 -10.50
C GLN A 118 -7.68 -12.74 -10.41
N ASN A 119 -7.71 -12.14 -9.22
CA ASN A 119 -7.55 -10.71 -8.98
C ASN A 119 -6.37 -10.42 -8.04
N ASN A 120 -5.23 -11.00 -8.32
CA ASN A 120 -4.08 -11.00 -7.42
C ASN A 120 -3.19 -9.75 -7.54
N VAL A 121 -3.54 -8.76 -8.35
CA VAL A 121 -2.75 -7.54 -8.52
C VAL A 121 -3.53 -6.33 -8.01
N ILE A 122 -2.90 -5.59 -7.08
CA ILE A 122 -3.34 -4.28 -6.59
C ILE A 122 -2.42 -3.23 -7.20
N VAL A 123 -2.96 -2.07 -7.57
CA VAL A 123 -2.21 -0.89 -7.97
C VAL A 123 -2.26 0.11 -6.82
N PHE A 124 -1.12 0.44 -6.26
CA PHE A 124 -0.97 1.55 -5.34
C PHE A 124 0.23 2.38 -5.76
N ASN A 125 -0.03 3.58 -6.24
CA ASN A 125 0.96 4.53 -6.72
C ASN A 125 1.16 5.60 -5.66
N THR A 126 2.42 5.94 -5.38
CA THR A 126 2.74 7.17 -4.63
C THR A 126 2.79 8.37 -5.59
N LEU A 127 3.02 9.57 -5.06
CA LEU A 127 3.27 10.75 -5.89
C LEU A 127 4.53 10.63 -6.76
N PHE A 128 5.39 9.65 -6.48
CA PHE A 128 6.73 9.51 -7.06
C PHE A 128 6.88 8.26 -7.91
N ASN A 129 6.12 7.18 -7.63
CA ASN A 129 6.32 5.87 -8.23
C ASN A 129 5.00 5.21 -8.62
N GLU A 130 4.96 4.61 -9.81
CA GLU A 130 3.95 3.63 -10.18
C GLU A 130 4.34 2.26 -9.60
N MET A 131 3.41 1.61 -8.92
CA MET A 131 3.70 0.37 -8.22
C MET A 131 2.57 -0.64 -8.39
N LYS A 132 2.94 -1.87 -8.70
CA LYS A 132 2.03 -3.03 -8.73
C LYS A 132 2.41 -3.99 -7.62
N TRP A 133 1.37 -4.57 -7.01
CA TRP A 133 1.49 -5.37 -5.80
C TRP A 133 0.74 -6.68 -5.99
N GLU A 134 1.44 -7.82 -5.87
CA GLU A 134 0.88 -9.14 -5.99
C GLU A 134 0.40 -9.66 -4.65
N VAL A 135 -0.92 -9.87 -4.50
CA VAL A 135 -1.53 -10.39 -3.28
C VAL A 135 -1.04 -11.80 -3.01
N PHE A 136 -0.58 -12.05 -1.78
CA PHE A 136 -0.09 -13.35 -1.35
C PHE A 136 -0.70 -13.87 -0.05
N SER A 137 -1.35 -13.00 0.72
CA SER A 137 -1.95 -13.41 1.99
C SER A 137 -3.23 -12.63 2.26
N VAL A 138 -4.26 -13.35 2.69
CA VAL A 138 -5.56 -12.80 3.11
C VAL A 138 -6.03 -13.56 4.35
N TYR A 139 -6.39 -12.84 5.41
CA TYR A 139 -6.92 -13.43 6.63
C TYR A 139 -7.75 -12.44 7.44
N VAL A 140 -8.54 -12.98 8.35
CA VAL A 140 -9.21 -12.20 9.42
C VAL A 140 -8.44 -12.42 10.73
N THR A 141 -8.22 -11.35 11.47
CA THR A 141 -7.47 -11.37 12.73
C THR A 141 -8.02 -10.36 13.72
N GLU A 142 -7.68 -10.53 14.98
CA GLU A 142 -7.84 -9.53 16.01
C GLU A 142 -6.73 -8.48 15.96
N THR A 143 -6.94 -7.34 16.61
CA THR A 143 -5.98 -6.22 16.65
C THR A 143 -4.70 -6.54 17.43
N ASN A 144 -4.70 -7.59 18.26
CA ASN A 144 -3.55 -8.05 19.05
C ASN A 144 -2.45 -8.75 18.20
N PHE A 145 -2.77 -9.20 16.99
CA PHE A 145 -1.75 -9.75 16.08
C PHE A 145 -0.94 -8.60 15.44
N PRO A 146 0.41 -8.63 15.50
CA PRO A 146 1.25 -7.49 15.13
C PRO A 146 1.45 -7.35 13.61
N TYR A 147 0.37 -7.42 12.82
CA TYR A 147 0.44 -7.25 11.35
C TYR A 147 0.78 -5.81 10.92
N THR A 148 0.73 -4.87 11.85
CA THR A 148 1.04 -3.45 11.62
C THR A 148 2.48 -3.07 12.01
N GLN A 149 3.38 -4.05 12.16
CA GLN A 149 4.80 -3.79 12.43
C GLN A 149 5.46 -3.16 11.20
N ILE A 150 6.06 -1.96 11.35
CA ILE A 150 6.74 -1.23 10.27
C ILE A 150 8.26 -1.31 10.45
N TYR A 151 8.74 -1.27 11.70
CA TYR A 151 10.17 -1.28 12.00
C TYR A 151 10.65 -2.68 12.34
N PHE A 152 11.77 -3.07 11.75
CA PHE A 152 12.42 -4.37 11.93
C PHE A 152 13.89 -4.14 12.29
N ALA A 153 14.32 -4.76 13.39
CA ALA A 153 15.69 -4.60 13.89
C ALA A 153 16.73 -5.33 13.01
N SER A 154 16.30 -6.34 12.25
CA SER A 154 17.17 -7.09 11.33
C SER A 154 16.41 -7.67 10.14
N ASP A 155 17.14 -8.16 9.15
CA ASP A 155 16.60 -8.88 8.00
C ASP A 155 15.91 -10.19 8.42
N GLU A 156 16.44 -10.87 9.43
CA GLU A 156 15.88 -12.12 9.98
C GLU A 156 14.53 -11.86 10.64
N GLU A 157 14.41 -10.76 11.39
CA GLU A 157 13.11 -10.36 11.97
C GLU A 157 12.08 -10.07 10.89
N TYR A 158 12.46 -9.35 9.83
CA TYR A 158 11.58 -9.08 8.71
C TYR A 158 11.15 -10.37 7.99
N VAL A 159 12.08 -11.27 7.70
CA VAL A 159 11.76 -12.57 7.08
C VAL A 159 10.84 -13.41 7.98
N SER A 160 11.08 -13.39 9.30
CA SER A 160 10.19 -14.05 10.27
C SER A 160 8.77 -13.46 10.24
N PHE A 161 8.65 -12.15 10.13
CA PHE A 161 7.37 -11.47 9.98
C PHE A 161 6.67 -11.87 8.67
N LEU A 162 7.38 -11.86 7.52
CA LEU A 162 6.84 -12.29 6.23
C LEU A 162 6.31 -13.73 6.28
N LYS A 163 7.03 -14.62 6.96
CA LYS A 163 6.59 -16.01 7.16
C LYS A 163 5.29 -16.07 7.97
N LYS A 164 5.22 -15.34 9.09
CA LYS A 164 4.03 -15.33 9.98
C LYS A 164 2.78 -14.84 9.26
N ILE A 165 2.86 -13.74 8.49
CA ILE A 165 1.70 -13.20 7.76
C ILE A 165 1.30 -14.09 6.60
N ARG A 166 2.25 -14.80 5.94
CA ARG A 166 1.95 -15.78 4.90
C ARG A 166 1.25 -17.02 5.47
N GLU A 167 1.72 -17.56 6.59
CA GLU A 167 1.16 -18.76 7.24
C GLU A 167 -0.28 -18.55 7.75
N ARG A 168 -0.68 -17.30 8.03
CA ARG A 168 -2.05 -16.98 8.43
C ARG A 168 -3.04 -16.91 7.27
N SER A 169 -2.56 -16.88 6.04
CA SER A 169 -3.44 -16.75 4.87
C SER A 169 -4.47 -17.87 4.80
N MET A 170 -5.71 -17.52 4.47
CA MET A 170 -6.79 -18.47 4.16
C MET A 170 -6.43 -19.37 2.98
N TYR A 171 -5.60 -18.85 2.07
CA TYR A 171 -5.21 -19.55 0.85
C TYR A 171 -3.68 -19.64 0.75
N GLN A 172 -3.21 -20.78 0.28
CA GLN A 172 -1.78 -20.97 0.04
C GLN A 172 -1.43 -20.50 -1.36
N LYS A 173 -0.39 -19.68 -1.45
CA LYS A 173 0.18 -19.22 -2.73
C LYS A 173 1.67 -19.54 -2.77
N ASP A 174 2.11 -20.12 -3.90
CA ASP A 174 3.53 -20.31 -4.15
C ASP A 174 4.15 -18.98 -4.59
N ILE A 175 4.69 -18.25 -3.61
CA ILE A 175 5.39 -16.99 -3.81
C ILE A 175 6.66 -16.97 -2.97
N LYS A 176 7.76 -16.59 -3.60
CA LYS A 176 9.04 -16.41 -2.90
C LYS A 176 9.06 -15.04 -2.23
N LEU A 177 9.24 -15.03 -0.91
CA LEU A 177 9.41 -13.83 -0.10
C LEU A 177 10.84 -13.79 0.47
N THR A 178 11.48 -12.63 0.39
CA THR A 178 12.86 -12.38 0.83
C THR A 178 12.97 -11.08 1.63
N GLN A 179 14.08 -10.87 2.29
CA GLN A 179 14.37 -9.62 3.02
C GLN A 179 14.45 -8.36 2.14
N LYS A 180 14.52 -8.52 0.80
CA LYS A 180 14.59 -7.40 -0.17
C LYS A 180 13.21 -6.96 -0.66
N ASP A 181 12.19 -7.77 -0.40
CA ASP A 181 10.84 -7.49 -0.90
C ASP A 181 10.18 -6.37 -0.08
N GLN A 182 9.43 -5.52 -0.78
CA GLN A 182 8.52 -4.58 -0.17
C GLN A 182 7.12 -5.20 -0.12
N ILE A 183 6.38 -4.94 0.95
CA ILE A 183 4.99 -5.38 1.08
C ILE A 183 4.05 -4.20 1.34
N LEU A 184 2.85 -4.33 0.79
CA LEU A 184 1.70 -3.48 1.04
C LEU A 184 0.70 -4.26 1.87
N THR A 185 0.19 -3.66 2.93
CA THR A 185 -0.91 -4.18 3.72
C THR A 185 -2.14 -3.30 3.57
N LEU A 186 -3.27 -3.90 3.23
CA LEU A 186 -4.58 -3.27 3.30
C LEU A 186 -5.31 -3.80 4.52
N SER A 187 -5.79 -2.89 5.38
CA SER A 187 -6.48 -3.24 6.62
C SER A 187 -7.82 -2.56 6.72
N THR A 188 -8.87 -3.33 7.01
CA THR A 188 -10.22 -2.82 7.26
C THR A 188 -10.91 -3.60 8.35
N CYS A 189 -11.90 -2.97 9.02
CA CYS A 189 -12.77 -3.69 9.94
C CYS A 189 -13.57 -4.77 9.20
N THR A 190 -13.99 -5.80 9.90
CA THR A 190 -14.97 -6.78 9.42
C THR A 190 -15.93 -7.11 10.57
N TYR A 191 -17.08 -7.73 10.27
CA TYR A 191 -18.15 -7.95 11.24
C TYR A 191 -18.23 -9.42 11.70
N GLU A 192 -17.19 -10.21 11.51
CA GLU A 192 -17.19 -11.63 11.92
C GLU A 192 -17.19 -11.80 13.44
N TYR A 193 -16.50 -10.90 14.15
CA TYR A 193 -16.49 -10.78 15.61
C TYR A 193 -16.04 -9.37 16.00
N ASP A 194 -16.13 -9.03 17.28
CA ASP A 194 -15.71 -7.73 17.80
C ASP A 194 -14.22 -7.51 17.54
N ASP A 195 -13.87 -6.30 17.08
CA ASP A 195 -12.50 -5.91 16.73
C ASP A 195 -11.82 -6.73 15.61
N ALA A 196 -12.59 -7.50 14.85
CA ALA A 196 -12.06 -8.23 13.70
C ALA A 196 -11.54 -7.29 12.61
N ARG A 197 -10.40 -7.67 12.02
CA ARG A 197 -9.78 -6.98 10.89
C ARG A 197 -9.58 -7.96 9.74
N LEU A 198 -10.07 -7.58 8.57
CA LEU A 198 -9.68 -8.23 7.32
C LEU A 198 -8.37 -7.59 6.86
N VAL A 199 -7.37 -8.42 6.67
CA VAL A 199 -6.01 -8.00 6.31
C VAL A 199 -5.61 -8.69 5.01
N ILE A 200 -5.07 -7.90 4.08
CA ILE A 200 -4.54 -8.37 2.80
C ILE A 200 -3.10 -7.90 2.70
N HIS A 201 -2.19 -8.82 2.41
CA HIS A 201 -0.80 -8.50 2.13
C HIS A 201 -0.46 -8.77 0.68
N ALA A 202 0.25 -7.83 0.07
CA ALA A 202 0.72 -7.94 -1.29
C ALA A 202 2.21 -7.58 -1.37
N LYS A 203 2.95 -8.28 -2.24
CA LYS A 203 4.37 -8.07 -2.52
C LYS A 203 4.50 -7.15 -3.72
N ARG A 204 5.41 -6.18 -3.67
CA ARG A 204 5.75 -5.34 -4.82
C ARG A 204 6.36 -6.17 -5.95
N VAL A 205 5.84 -6.01 -7.16
CA VAL A 205 6.29 -6.69 -8.38
C VAL A 205 6.72 -5.74 -9.49
N GLN A 206 6.41 -4.46 -9.35
CA GLN A 206 6.84 -3.37 -10.22
C GLN A 206 6.96 -2.06 -9.43
#